data_130d8c52e7455aedbbd78175849ed8ad
#
_entry.id   130d8c52e7455aedbbd78175849ed8ad
#
_cell.length_a   1.000
_cell.length_b   1.000
_cell.length_c   1.000
_cell.angle_alpha   90.00
_cell.angle_beta   90.00
_cell.angle_gamma   90.00
#
_symmetry.space_group_name_H-M   'P 1'
#
loop_
_entity.id
_entity.type
_entity.pdbx_description
1 polymer ?
#
loop_
_entity_poly.entity_id
_entity_poly.type
_entity_poly.pdbx_seq_one_letter_code
_entity_poly.pdbx_strand_id
1 'polypeptide(L)'
;MNTLTRRRFLIASGTAGVAAAAAGAGLVGWHTLAQRATADPLPPGSRILVIVTLYGGNDGLNTVIPYTDPAYHSARPDFAYTADQVHQLDGQLGLNPAMTGMAGLWTAGRLAVVRGVGYPHPDHSHFRSMDIWQTASPDSPITTGRIGRWLDATGDDPVRAVNIGSVLPPLAVGAKGAAAALTLGRDTLPADLAAAITGLGAADPSDTAAQVSVATSYCSERTVASTFSPVLGAPVTPPAADDPSPAGSAGGHSNLQQQFDLVARCVKAGVPTTVYTVSLGGFDTHADEKGTQETQLAALDTAASSPTWPATRTAVAWW
;
A
#
# COMPACT_ATOMS: atom_id res chain seq x y z
N MET A 1 11.48 40.00 -2.74
CA MET A 1 11.11 38.58 -2.75
C MET A 1 10.07 38.37 -1.66
N ASN A 2 8.81 38.09 -2.03
CA ASN A 2 7.73 37.96 -1.05
C ASN A 2 7.85 36.59 -0.38
N THR A 3 8.18 36.56 0.89
CA THR A 3 8.17 35.35 1.71
C THR A 3 6.73 34.82 1.79
N LEU A 4 6.51 33.63 1.25
CA LEU A 4 5.27 32.89 1.45
C LEU A 4 5.14 32.52 2.92
N THR A 5 4.23 33.17 3.63
CA THR A 5 3.90 32.81 5.01
C THR A 5 2.87 31.67 5.02
N ARG A 6 2.89 30.79 6.04
CA ARG A 6 1.89 29.70 6.23
C ARG A 6 0.45 30.14 6.02
N ARG A 7 0.10 31.32 6.52
CA ARG A 7 -1.23 31.91 6.39
C ARG A 7 -1.60 32.20 4.92
N ARG A 8 -0.67 32.71 4.11
CA ARG A 8 -0.91 32.98 2.69
C ARG A 8 -1.01 31.70 1.87
N PHE A 9 -0.22 30.67 2.21
CA PHE A 9 -0.31 29.36 1.59
C PHE A 9 -1.66 28.70 1.88
N LEU A 10 -2.11 28.66 3.14
CA LEU A 10 -3.41 28.09 3.51
C LEU A 10 -4.59 28.84 2.90
N ILE A 11 -4.50 30.15 2.71
CA ILE A 11 -5.55 30.96 2.04
C ILE A 11 -5.55 30.69 0.52
N ALA A 12 -4.38 30.52 -0.10
CA ALA A 12 -4.27 30.26 -1.54
C ALA A 12 -4.66 28.81 -1.92
N SER A 13 -4.51 27.84 -0.98
CA SER A 13 -4.77 26.42 -1.22
C SER A 13 -6.17 25.97 -0.77
N GLY A 14 -7.07 26.89 -0.44
CA GLY A 14 -8.39 26.63 0.15
C GLY A 14 -9.36 25.72 -0.62
N THR A 15 -8.99 25.20 -1.79
CA THR A 15 -9.76 24.18 -2.51
C THR A 15 -8.93 22.95 -2.89
N ALA A 16 -7.60 23.01 -2.74
CA ALA A 16 -6.68 21.86 -2.97
C ALA A 16 -6.17 21.24 -1.65
N GLY A 17 -6.56 21.80 -0.50
CA GLY A 17 -5.94 21.55 0.79
C GLY A 17 -6.19 20.16 1.40
N VAL A 18 -7.19 19.42 0.95
CA VAL A 18 -7.48 18.10 1.54
C VAL A 18 -6.55 17.03 0.98
N ALA A 19 -6.12 17.15 -0.28
CA ALA A 19 -5.16 16.21 -0.86
C ALA A 19 -3.71 16.43 -0.36
N ALA A 20 -3.35 17.69 -0.03
CA ALA A 20 -2.01 18.02 0.47
C ALA A 20 -1.80 17.63 1.94
N ALA A 21 -2.86 17.61 2.76
CA ALA A 21 -2.76 17.17 4.16
C ALA A 21 -2.54 15.65 4.28
N ALA A 22 -3.02 14.86 3.31
CA ALA A 22 -2.72 13.44 3.23
C ALA A 22 -1.30 13.16 2.70
N ALA A 23 -0.72 14.07 1.91
CA ALA A 23 0.66 13.97 1.41
C ALA A 23 1.72 14.33 2.46
N GLY A 24 1.35 14.98 3.56
CA GLY A 24 2.27 15.39 4.62
C GLY A 24 2.69 14.28 5.60
N ALA A 25 2.19 13.07 5.44
CA ALA A 25 2.61 11.94 6.24
C ALA A 25 3.89 11.31 5.62
N GLY A 26 5.01 11.80 6.08
CA GLY A 26 6.29 11.15 6.12
C GLY A 26 6.76 10.34 4.90
N LEU A 27 7.08 10.98 3.75
CA LEU A 27 7.90 10.31 2.73
C LEU A 27 9.27 9.97 3.33
N VAL A 28 9.61 8.70 3.43
CA VAL A 28 10.91 8.20 3.92
C VAL A 28 11.73 7.68 2.74
N GLY A 29 12.96 8.17 2.62
CA GLY A 29 13.85 7.74 1.58
C GLY A 29 14.60 6.46 1.89
N TRP A 30 15.02 5.81 0.82
CA TRP A 30 15.92 4.66 0.90
C TRP A 30 17.15 4.93 1.77
N HIS A 31 17.77 6.11 1.64
CA HIS A 31 18.96 6.46 2.41
C HIS A 31 18.69 6.56 3.92
N THR A 32 17.56 7.17 4.30
CA THR A 32 17.14 7.22 5.72
C THR A 32 16.83 5.83 6.25
N LEU A 33 16.16 4.99 5.45
CA LEU A 33 15.90 3.60 5.80
C LEU A 33 17.23 2.82 5.93
N ALA A 34 18.16 3.01 5.00
CA ALA A 34 19.46 2.34 5.03
C ALA A 34 20.34 2.81 6.20
N GLN A 35 20.32 4.11 6.54
CA GLN A 35 20.98 4.63 7.72
C GLN A 35 20.39 4.07 9.01
N ARG A 36 19.05 3.99 9.11
CA ARG A 36 18.39 3.37 10.26
C ARG A 36 18.65 1.87 10.35
N ALA A 37 18.74 1.18 9.23
CA ALA A 37 19.13 -0.24 9.20
C ALA A 37 20.50 -0.48 9.81
N THR A 38 21.42 0.48 9.69
CA THR A 38 22.76 0.42 10.28
C THR A 38 22.75 0.82 11.76
N ALA A 39 21.92 1.82 12.13
CA ALA A 39 21.86 2.36 13.48
C ALA A 39 20.97 1.52 14.43
N ASP A 40 19.84 0.99 13.92
CA ASP A 40 18.87 0.21 14.69
C ASP A 40 18.27 -0.90 13.79
N PRO A 41 19.05 -1.93 13.45
CA PRO A 41 18.59 -3.01 12.59
C PRO A 41 17.51 -3.84 13.28
N LEU A 42 16.61 -4.43 12.48
CA LEU A 42 15.65 -5.39 13.02
C LEU A 42 16.39 -6.53 13.76
N PRO A 43 15.95 -6.88 14.97
CA PRO A 43 16.50 -8.02 15.68
C PRO A 43 16.49 -9.29 14.81
N PRO A 44 17.52 -10.16 14.92
CA PRO A 44 17.54 -11.41 14.20
C PRO A 44 16.29 -12.23 14.50
N GLY A 45 15.62 -12.74 13.46
CA GLY A 45 14.37 -13.50 13.60
C GLY A 45 13.08 -12.67 13.59
N SER A 46 13.16 -11.34 13.52
CA SER A 46 11.97 -10.48 13.36
C SER A 46 11.16 -10.90 12.15
N ARG A 47 9.84 -10.94 12.33
CA ARG A 47 8.90 -11.23 11.25
C ARG A 47 8.51 -9.94 10.53
N ILE A 48 8.37 -10.03 9.21
CA ILE A 48 7.95 -8.93 8.35
C ILE A 48 6.62 -9.31 7.71
N LEU A 49 5.68 -8.38 7.71
CA LEU A 49 4.39 -8.52 7.05
C LEU A 49 4.34 -7.57 5.84
N VAL A 50 4.01 -8.11 4.69
CA VAL A 50 3.66 -7.33 3.50
C VAL A 50 2.17 -7.48 3.23
N ILE A 51 1.48 -6.37 3.19
CA ILE A 51 0.04 -6.30 2.95
C ILE A 51 -0.18 -5.82 1.53
N VAL A 52 -0.85 -6.62 0.72
CA VAL A 52 -1.26 -6.25 -0.64
C VAL A 52 -2.73 -5.94 -0.63
N THR A 53 -3.10 -4.71 -0.95
CA THR A 53 -4.51 -4.33 -1.13
C THR A 53 -4.87 -4.44 -2.61
N LEU A 54 -5.89 -5.25 -2.91
CA LEU A 54 -6.45 -5.38 -4.25
C LEU A 54 -7.61 -4.40 -4.40
N TYR A 55 -7.40 -3.29 -5.13
CA TYR A 55 -8.40 -2.24 -5.27
C TYR A 55 -9.35 -2.48 -6.43
N GLY A 56 -10.65 -2.28 -6.18
CA GLY A 56 -11.69 -2.30 -7.20
C GLY A 56 -12.63 -3.51 -7.13
N GLY A 57 -12.59 -4.28 -6.04
CA GLY A 57 -13.54 -5.39 -5.84
C GLY A 57 -13.08 -6.67 -6.52
N ASN A 58 -11.93 -7.18 -6.13
CA ASN A 58 -11.45 -8.49 -6.56
C ASN A 58 -12.52 -9.58 -6.40
N ASP A 59 -12.79 -10.35 -7.44
CA ASP A 59 -13.71 -11.51 -7.41
C ASP A 59 -13.06 -12.68 -6.65
N GLY A 60 -13.40 -12.79 -5.39
CA GLY A 60 -12.89 -13.86 -4.51
C GLY A 60 -13.25 -15.26 -4.97
N LEU A 61 -14.42 -15.44 -5.63
CA LEU A 61 -14.85 -16.75 -6.13
C LEU A 61 -14.13 -17.16 -7.42
N ASN A 62 -13.55 -16.21 -8.16
CA ASN A 62 -12.68 -16.48 -9.30
C ASN A 62 -11.20 -16.31 -8.96
N THR A 63 -10.87 -16.02 -7.71
CA THR A 63 -9.49 -16.07 -7.16
C THR A 63 -9.22 -17.41 -6.49
N VAL A 64 -10.10 -17.83 -5.56
CA VAL A 64 -10.11 -19.16 -4.93
C VAL A 64 -11.43 -19.84 -5.27
N ILE A 65 -11.38 -20.72 -6.22
CA ILE A 65 -12.50 -21.21 -7.00
C ILE A 65 -13.09 -22.47 -6.38
N PRO A 66 -14.39 -22.47 -5.98
CA PRO A 66 -15.07 -23.67 -5.49
C PRO A 66 -15.56 -24.52 -6.67
N TYR A 67 -14.63 -25.10 -7.43
CA TYR A 67 -14.89 -25.73 -8.71
C TYR A 67 -15.83 -26.95 -8.67
N THR A 68 -16.09 -27.50 -7.49
CA THR A 68 -17.06 -28.60 -7.32
C THR A 68 -18.44 -28.13 -6.89
N ASP A 69 -18.61 -26.84 -6.55
CA ASP A 69 -19.89 -26.33 -6.04
C ASP A 69 -20.87 -26.06 -7.19
N PRO A 70 -22.01 -26.78 -7.28
CA PRO A 70 -22.99 -26.53 -8.32
C PRO A 70 -23.63 -25.15 -8.25
N ALA A 71 -23.67 -24.49 -7.07
CA ALA A 71 -24.18 -23.14 -6.93
C ALA A 71 -23.24 -22.12 -7.60
N TYR A 72 -21.90 -22.33 -7.50
CA TYR A 72 -20.91 -21.51 -8.20
C TYR A 72 -21.13 -21.56 -9.74
N HIS A 73 -21.27 -22.75 -10.29
CA HIS A 73 -21.50 -22.92 -11.73
C HIS A 73 -22.86 -22.37 -12.18
N SER A 74 -23.91 -22.59 -11.39
CA SER A 74 -25.27 -22.11 -11.70
C SER A 74 -25.35 -20.57 -11.67
N ALA A 75 -24.65 -19.93 -10.72
CA ALA A 75 -24.66 -18.48 -10.59
C ALA A 75 -23.72 -17.76 -11.59
N ARG A 76 -22.78 -18.49 -12.20
CA ARG A 76 -21.73 -17.92 -13.07
C ARG A 76 -21.53 -18.74 -14.35
N PRO A 77 -22.60 -18.95 -15.18
CA PRO A 77 -22.52 -19.86 -16.31
C PRO A 77 -21.45 -19.51 -17.33
N ASP A 78 -21.14 -18.20 -17.50
CA ASP A 78 -20.17 -17.70 -18.47
C ASP A 78 -18.77 -17.47 -17.86
N PHE A 79 -18.64 -17.45 -16.53
CA PHE A 79 -17.42 -17.09 -15.80
C PHE A 79 -16.82 -18.24 -15.01
N ALA A 80 -17.59 -19.29 -14.73
CA ALA A 80 -17.14 -20.40 -13.92
C ALA A 80 -15.97 -21.15 -14.56
N TYR A 81 -15.05 -21.60 -13.71
CA TYR A 81 -13.94 -22.46 -14.10
C TYR A 81 -14.23 -23.91 -13.73
N THR A 82 -13.85 -24.83 -14.59
CA THR A 82 -13.97 -26.26 -14.35
C THR A 82 -12.73 -26.83 -13.63
N ALA A 83 -12.83 -28.04 -13.12
CA ALA A 83 -11.77 -28.70 -12.33
C ALA A 83 -10.44 -28.85 -13.08
N ASP A 84 -10.48 -28.96 -14.41
CA ASP A 84 -9.31 -29.08 -15.29
C ASP A 84 -8.66 -27.72 -15.61
N GLN A 85 -9.36 -26.62 -15.35
CA GLN A 85 -8.87 -25.27 -15.60
C GLN A 85 -8.16 -24.64 -14.40
N VAL A 86 -8.37 -25.18 -13.19
CA VAL A 86 -7.85 -24.57 -11.95
C VAL A 86 -6.61 -25.27 -11.43
N HIS A 87 -5.77 -24.56 -10.67
CA HIS A 87 -4.76 -25.20 -9.86
C HIS A 87 -5.39 -25.74 -8.57
N GLN A 88 -5.68 -27.05 -8.54
CA GLN A 88 -6.38 -27.68 -7.42
C GLN A 88 -5.58 -27.55 -6.10
N LEU A 89 -6.23 -27.03 -5.08
CA LEU A 89 -5.67 -26.92 -3.72
C LEU A 89 -6.05 -28.15 -2.89
N ASP A 90 -7.29 -28.56 -3.01
CA ASP A 90 -7.88 -29.73 -2.37
C ASP A 90 -8.97 -30.32 -3.29
N GLY A 91 -9.77 -31.25 -2.78
CA GLY A 91 -10.87 -31.87 -3.55
C GLY A 91 -12.06 -30.95 -3.85
N GLN A 92 -12.04 -29.69 -3.43
CA GLN A 92 -13.17 -28.76 -3.58
C GLN A 92 -12.76 -27.38 -4.14
N LEU A 93 -11.54 -26.95 -3.87
CA LEU A 93 -11.06 -25.61 -4.17
C LEU A 93 -9.84 -25.64 -5.07
N GLY A 94 -9.75 -24.64 -5.94
CA GLY A 94 -8.60 -24.39 -6.78
C GLY A 94 -8.24 -22.91 -6.83
N LEU A 95 -7.01 -22.58 -7.16
CA LEU A 95 -6.62 -21.22 -7.51
C LEU A 95 -6.93 -20.94 -8.98
N ASN A 96 -7.14 -19.67 -9.27
CA ASN A 96 -7.26 -19.18 -10.63
C ASN A 96 -6.10 -19.70 -11.51
N PRO A 97 -6.31 -20.05 -12.78
CA PRO A 97 -5.27 -20.56 -13.68
C PRO A 97 -4.08 -19.63 -13.84
N ALA A 98 -4.25 -18.33 -13.62
CA ALA A 98 -3.16 -17.34 -13.66
C ALA A 98 -2.21 -17.40 -12.43
N MET A 99 -2.50 -18.21 -11.40
CA MET A 99 -1.79 -18.21 -10.11
C MET A 99 -0.86 -19.43 -9.94
N THR A 100 -0.06 -19.73 -10.94
CA THR A 100 0.83 -20.90 -10.98
C THR A 100 1.90 -20.88 -9.86
N GLY A 101 2.50 -19.73 -9.62
CA GLY A 101 3.53 -19.59 -8.58
C GLY A 101 2.95 -19.78 -7.17
N MET A 102 1.77 -19.24 -6.90
CA MET A 102 1.06 -19.44 -5.64
C MET A 102 0.61 -20.90 -5.46
N ALA A 103 0.22 -21.59 -6.53
CA ALA A 103 -0.04 -23.03 -6.49
C ALA A 103 1.22 -23.82 -6.09
N GLY A 104 2.39 -23.39 -6.57
CA GLY A 104 3.67 -23.94 -6.10
C GLY A 104 3.94 -23.66 -4.62
N LEU A 105 3.59 -22.47 -4.12
CA LEU A 105 3.68 -22.15 -2.68
C LEU A 105 2.73 -23.00 -1.84
N TRP A 106 1.52 -23.28 -2.34
CA TRP A 106 0.57 -24.18 -1.70
C TRP A 106 1.15 -25.59 -1.56
N THR A 107 1.66 -26.15 -2.64
CA THR A 107 2.30 -27.47 -2.65
C THR A 107 3.49 -27.54 -1.70
N ALA A 108 4.22 -26.43 -1.54
CA ALA A 108 5.33 -26.32 -0.59
C ALA A 108 4.90 -26.05 0.86
N GLY A 109 3.59 -26.02 1.17
CA GLY A 109 3.07 -25.71 2.51
C GLY A 109 3.33 -24.27 2.97
N ARG A 110 3.47 -23.33 2.03
CA ARG A 110 3.84 -21.93 2.27
C ARG A 110 2.72 -20.94 1.94
N LEU A 111 1.58 -21.40 1.49
CA LEU A 111 0.38 -20.62 1.26
C LEU A 111 -0.71 -21.06 2.23
N ALA A 112 -1.43 -20.11 2.81
CA ALA A 112 -2.65 -20.34 3.58
C ALA A 112 -3.79 -19.51 3.00
N VAL A 113 -4.97 -20.10 2.87
CA VAL A 113 -6.17 -19.44 2.41
C VAL A 113 -7.16 -19.29 3.56
N VAL A 114 -7.56 -18.07 3.89
CA VAL A 114 -8.57 -17.77 4.90
C VAL A 114 -9.88 -17.43 4.18
N ARG A 115 -10.89 -18.28 4.38
CA ARG A 115 -12.21 -18.16 3.74
C ARG A 115 -13.26 -17.59 4.68
N GLY A 116 -14.36 -17.11 4.11
CA GLY A 116 -15.50 -16.62 4.89
C GLY A 116 -15.20 -15.31 5.64
N VAL A 117 -14.20 -14.56 5.18
CA VAL A 117 -13.88 -13.25 5.75
C VAL A 117 -14.78 -12.20 5.10
N GLY A 118 -15.50 -11.48 5.91
CA GLY A 118 -16.42 -10.44 5.47
C GLY A 118 -16.90 -9.60 6.65
N TYR A 119 -17.92 -8.80 6.43
CA TYR A 119 -18.57 -8.02 7.50
C TYR A 119 -20.10 -8.10 7.37
N PRO A 120 -20.84 -7.90 8.48
CA PRO A 120 -22.31 -7.92 8.44
C PRO A 120 -22.86 -6.81 7.56
N HIS A 121 -23.96 -7.10 6.86
CA HIS A 121 -24.63 -6.14 5.99
C HIS A 121 -23.70 -5.45 4.99
N PRO A 122 -23.10 -6.20 4.04
CA PRO A 122 -22.11 -5.68 3.13
C PRO A 122 -22.69 -4.53 2.30
N ASP A 123 -21.91 -3.44 2.22
CA ASP A 123 -22.23 -2.29 1.38
C ASP A 123 -21.74 -2.57 -0.05
N HIS A 124 -22.55 -2.23 -1.04
CA HIS A 124 -22.22 -2.40 -2.45
C HIS A 124 -21.37 -1.25 -3.01
N SER A 125 -21.05 -0.24 -2.20
CA SER A 125 -20.10 0.80 -2.56
C SER A 125 -18.66 0.33 -2.35
N HIS A 126 -17.84 0.31 -3.37
CA HIS A 126 -16.41 0.01 -3.27
C HIS A 126 -15.69 0.91 -2.27
N PHE A 127 -16.08 2.20 -2.21
CA PHE A 127 -15.49 3.18 -1.29
C PHE A 127 -15.78 2.81 0.16
N ARG A 128 -17.05 2.55 0.48
CA ARG A 128 -17.44 2.20 1.85
C ARG A 128 -16.88 0.84 2.27
N SER A 129 -16.93 -0.15 1.40
CA SER A 129 -16.34 -1.46 1.65
C SER A 129 -14.83 -1.35 1.90
N MET A 130 -14.12 -0.55 1.11
CA MET A 130 -12.69 -0.34 1.29
C MET A 130 -12.37 0.35 2.62
N ASP A 131 -13.17 1.36 3.04
CA ASP A 131 -13.03 1.97 4.37
C ASP A 131 -13.15 0.93 5.48
N ILE A 132 -14.17 0.06 5.40
CA ILE A 132 -14.38 -1.00 6.40
C ILE A 132 -13.19 -1.95 6.43
N TRP A 133 -12.70 -2.41 5.28
CA TRP A 133 -11.55 -3.30 5.21
C TRP A 133 -10.27 -2.66 5.74
N GLN A 134 -10.03 -1.39 5.44
CA GLN A 134 -8.83 -0.68 5.88
C GLN A 134 -8.88 -0.31 7.36
N THR A 135 -10.06 0.06 7.85
CA THR A 135 -10.24 0.44 9.25
C THR A 135 -10.56 -0.75 10.15
N ALA A 136 -11.04 -1.87 9.61
CA ALA A 136 -11.61 -2.99 10.36
C ALA A 136 -12.73 -2.54 11.32
N SER A 137 -13.59 -1.62 10.87
CA SER A 137 -14.70 -1.06 11.64
C SER A 137 -16.01 -1.11 10.83
N PRO A 138 -16.71 -2.27 10.84
CA PRO A 138 -17.94 -2.42 10.06
C PRO A 138 -19.12 -1.62 10.61
N ASP A 139 -19.20 -1.47 11.93
CA ASP A 139 -20.38 -0.94 12.61
C ASP A 139 -20.43 0.59 12.62
N SER A 140 -19.28 1.24 12.63
CA SER A 140 -19.19 2.70 12.67
C SER A 140 -18.00 3.23 11.88
N PRO A 141 -18.15 4.36 11.16
CA PRO A 141 -17.02 5.01 10.50
C PRO A 141 -16.00 5.50 11.53
N ILE A 142 -14.74 5.16 11.31
CA ILE A 142 -13.60 5.68 12.07
C ILE A 142 -12.54 6.20 11.10
N THR A 143 -11.71 7.12 11.54
CA THR A 143 -10.70 7.78 10.72
C THR A 143 -9.32 7.12 10.81
N THR A 144 -9.18 6.08 11.67
CA THR A 144 -7.89 5.40 11.87
C THR A 144 -7.89 4.01 11.28
N GLY A 145 -6.85 3.67 10.55
CA GLY A 145 -6.64 2.36 9.98
C GLY A 145 -6.07 1.35 10.99
N ARG A 146 -6.21 0.07 10.67
CA ARG A 146 -5.76 -1.00 11.59
C ARG A 146 -4.25 -1.00 11.80
N ILE A 147 -3.44 -0.71 10.79
CA ILE A 147 -1.99 -0.60 10.92
C ILE A 147 -1.60 0.69 11.62
N GLY A 148 -2.32 1.79 11.37
CA GLY A 148 -2.13 3.05 12.10
C GLY A 148 -2.36 2.88 13.60
N ARG A 149 -3.45 2.20 14.00
CA ARG A 149 -3.70 1.88 15.43
C ARG A 149 -2.65 0.96 16.03
N TRP A 150 -2.11 0.02 15.23
CA TRP A 150 -0.99 -0.81 15.68
C TRP A 150 0.27 0.04 15.90
N LEU A 151 0.59 0.99 15.03
CA LEU A 151 1.67 1.96 15.24
C LEU A 151 1.45 2.76 16.53
N ASP A 152 0.26 3.34 16.72
CA ASP A 152 -0.09 4.11 17.92
C ASP A 152 0.11 3.32 19.22
N ALA A 153 -0.09 2.00 19.19
CA ALA A 153 0.04 1.10 20.32
C ALA A 153 1.48 0.62 20.56
N THR A 154 2.34 0.65 19.55
CA THR A 154 3.68 0.04 19.61
C THR A 154 4.83 1.04 19.56
N GLY A 155 4.53 2.33 19.48
CA GLY A 155 5.48 3.45 19.41
C GLY A 155 5.14 4.37 18.24
N ASP A 156 5.80 5.51 18.21
CA ASP A 156 5.55 6.61 17.28
C ASP A 156 6.52 6.65 16.08
N ASP A 157 7.41 5.66 15.94
CA ASP A 157 8.35 5.61 14.81
C ASP A 157 7.62 5.21 13.51
N PRO A 158 7.44 6.14 12.55
CA PRO A 158 6.72 5.88 11.31
C PRO A 158 7.43 4.86 10.41
N VAL A 159 8.74 4.65 10.59
CA VAL A 159 9.53 3.71 9.78
C VAL A 159 9.19 2.25 10.09
N ARG A 160 8.54 1.97 11.20
CA ARG A 160 8.08 0.62 11.54
C ARG A 160 7.02 0.07 10.59
N ALA A 161 6.27 0.96 9.93
CA ALA A 161 5.41 0.62 8.81
C ALA A 161 5.72 1.54 7.63
N VAL A 162 5.82 0.99 6.43
CA VAL A 162 6.15 1.73 5.20
C VAL A 162 5.14 1.39 4.12
N ASN A 163 4.51 2.41 3.55
CA ASN A 163 3.72 2.28 2.34
C ASN A 163 4.60 2.51 1.12
N ILE A 164 4.54 1.63 0.15
CA ILE A 164 5.18 1.83 -1.15
C ILE A 164 4.22 2.56 -2.07
N GLY A 165 4.44 3.85 -2.23
CA GLY A 165 3.60 4.76 -3.01
C GLY A 165 3.60 6.16 -2.42
N SER A 166 3.14 7.14 -3.18
CA SER A 166 3.11 8.55 -2.79
C SER A 166 1.95 8.93 -1.87
N VAL A 167 0.90 8.10 -1.83
CA VAL A 167 -0.32 8.35 -1.04
C VAL A 167 -0.45 7.28 0.03
N LEU A 168 -0.57 7.70 1.29
CA LEU A 168 -0.84 6.79 2.40
C LEU A 168 -2.29 6.32 2.35
N PRO A 169 -2.52 4.99 2.35
CA PRO A 169 -3.87 4.46 2.49
C PRO A 169 -4.40 4.71 3.92
N PRO A 170 -5.71 4.87 4.13
CA PRO A 170 -6.31 4.96 5.45
C PRO A 170 -5.87 3.84 6.41
N LEU A 171 -5.62 2.65 5.88
CA LEU A 171 -5.03 1.50 6.58
C LEU A 171 -3.84 1.89 7.49
N ALA A 172 -2.98 2.79 6.99
CA ALA A 172 -1.68 3.13 7.56
C ALA A 172 -1.70 4.40 8.43
N VAL A 173 -2.86 5.01 8.67
CA VAL A 173 -3.03 6.26 9.43
C VAL A 173 -3.59 5.97 10.80
N GLY A 174 -2.87 6.37 11.85
CA GLY A 174 -3.29 6.27 13.25
C GLY A 174 -3.87 7.59 13.80
N ALA A 175 -4.20 7.61 15.07
CA ALA A 175 -4.64 8.81 15.78
C ALA A 175 -3.48 9.71 16.21
N LYS A 176 -2.31 9.11 16.48
CA LYS A 176 -1.09 9.80 16.94
C LYS A 176 -0.07 9.98 15.83
N GLY A 177 -0.03 9.06 14.90
CA GLY A 177 0.95 9.02 13.83
C GLY A 177 0.46 8.23 12.61
N ALA A 178 1.29 8.19 11.60
CA ALA A 178 1.04 7.44 10.37
C ALA A 178 2.30 6.70 9.94
N ALA A 179 2.15 5.69 9.11
CA ALA A 179 3.25 5.01 8.45
C ALA A 179 4.04 5.98 7.55
N ALA A 180 5.27 5.63 7.26
CA ALA A 180 6.04 6.34 6.25
C ALA A 180 5.58 5.97 4.84
N ALA A 181 5.70 6.88 3.88
CA ALA A 181 5.49 6.62 2.46
C ALA A 181 6.82 6.62 1.71
N LEU A 182 7.04 5.62 0.87
CA LEU A 182 8.23 5.47 0.06
C LEU A 182 7.84 5.39 -1.42
N THR A 183 8.25 6.39 -2.20
CA THR A 183 7.94 6.45 -3.63
C THR A 183 8.88 5.59 -4.46
N LEU A 184 8.39 5.12 -5.62
CA LEU A 184 9.17 4.33 -6.58
C LEU A 184 10.09 5.19 -7.47
N GLY A 185 9.93 6.51 -7.46
CA GLY A 185 10.64 7.44 -8.33
C GLY A 185 11.62 8.35 -7.60
N ARG A 186 12.38 9.13 -8.38
CA ARG A 186 13.15 10.27 -7.88
C ARG A 186 12.22 11.47 -7.79
N ASP A 187 11.70 11.75 -6.61
CA ASP A 187 11.05 13.05 -6.37
C ASP A 187 12.13 14.05 -5.94
N THR A 188 12.83 14.62 -6.91
CA THR A 188 13.64 15.81 -6.66
C THR A 188 12.69 17.01 -6.66
N LEU A 189 12.34 17.48 -5.47
CA LEU A 189 11.62 18.73 -5.32
C LEU A 189 12.45 19.87 -5.92
N PRO A 190 11.87 20.78 -6.72
CA PRO A 190 12.52 22.03 -7.10
C PRO A 190 13.03 22.76 -5.86
N ALA A 191 14.21 23.39 -5.95
CA ALA A 191 14.89 23.99 -4.80
C ALA A 191 14.05 25.07 -4.08
N ASP A 192 13.24 25.82 -4.82
CA ASP A 192 12.30 26.82 -4.32
C ASP A 192 11.14 26.18 -3.52
N LEU A 193 10.62 25.03 -3.98
CA LEU A 193 9.58 24.26 -3.30
C LEU A 193 10.17 23.61 -2.02
N ALA A 194 11.36 23.04 -2.09
CA ALA A 194 12.07 22.50 -0.93
C ALA A 194 12.32 23.58 0.14
N ALA A 195 12.69 24.80 -0.26
CA ALA A 195 12.87 25.94 0.64
C ALA A 195 11.53 26.39 1.25
N ALA A 196 10.44 26.40 0.47
CA ALA A 196 9.11 26.74 0.97
C ALA A 196 8.61 25.72 2.01
N ILE A 197 8.75 24.42 1.74
CA ILE A 197 8.44 23.32 2.67
C ILE A 197 9.25 23.46 3.95
N THR A 198 10.54 23.80 3.83
CA THR A 198 11.43 24.11 4.96
C THR A 198 10.87 25.22 5.85
N GLY A 199 10.41 26.31 5.23
CA GLY A 199 9.81 27.43 5.97
C GLY A 199 8.49 27.06 6.66
N LEU A 200 7.70 26.18 6.05
CA LEU A 200 6.43 25.69 6.62
C LEU A 200 6.64 24.75 7.83
N GLY A 201 7.76 24.02 7.87
CA GLY A 201 8.14 23.16 8.98
C GLY A 201 8.75 23.89 10.18
N ALA A 202 9.07 25.18 10.07
CA ALA A 202 9.64 25.95 11.19
C ALA A 202 8.60 26.16 12.31
N ALA A 203 8.96 25.90 13.57
CA ALA A 203 8.08 26.14 14.70
C ALA A 203 7.82 27.63 14.89
N ASP A 204 6.57 28.02 15.19
CA ASP A 204 6.17 29.36 15.57
C ASP A 204 5.47 29.31 16.92
N PRO A 205 5.89 30.09 17.94
CA PRO A 205 5.26 30.08 19.25
C PRO A 205 3.75 30.45 19.24
N SER A 206 3.28 31.09 18.19
CA SER A 206 1.86 31.46 18.02
C SER A 206 1.04 30.40 17.26
N ASP A 207 1.62 29.27 16.88
CA ASP A 207 0.93 28.23 16.15
C ASP A 207 -0.17 27.57 17.02
N THR A 208 -1.33 27.38 16.43
CA THR A 208 -2.38 26.52 16.99
C THR A 208 -1.98 25.05 16.93
N ALA A 209 -2.63 24.18 17.69
CA ALA A 209 -2.36 22.73 17.67
C ALA A 209 -2.44 22.12 16.26
N ALA A 210 -3.38 22.58 15.43
CA ALA A 210 -3.49 22.15 14.03
C ALA A 210 -2.28 22.62 13.19
N GLN A 211 -1.82 23.85 13.39
CA GLN A 211 -0.64 24.38 12.70
C GLN A 211 0.64 23.68 13.14
N VAL A 212 0.77 23.33 14.43
CA VAL A 212 1.88 22.52 14.96
C VAL A 212 1.90 21.15 14.27
N SER A 213 0.74 20.47 14.14
CA SER A 213 0.64 19.18 13.45
C SER A 213 1.06 19.29 12.00
N VAL A 214 0.64 20.34 11.28
CA VAL A 214 1.03 20.61 9.89
C VAL A 214 2.53 20.89 9.81
N ALA A 215 3.07 21.73 10.70
CA ALA A 215 4.51 22.04 10.73
C ALA A 215 5.36 20.80 11.02
N THR A 216 4.90 19.92 11.93
CA THR A 216 5.58 18.66 12.24
C THR A 216 5.61 17.74 11.01
N SER A 217 4.49 17.66 10.25
CA SER A 217 4.44 16.92 8.99
C SER A 217 5.43 17.44 7.95
N TYR A 218 5.54 18.76 7.80
CA TYR A 218 6.53 19.38 6.90
C TYR A 218 7.97 19.22 7.39
N CYS A 219 8.21 19.20 8.70
CA CYS A 219 9.52 18.87 9.26
C CYS A 219 9.92 17.42 8.94
N SER A 220 9.01 16.50 9.04
CA SER A 220 9.23 15.10 8.69
C SER A 220 9.57 14.96 7.21
N GLU A 221 8.81 15.62 6.34
CA GLU A 221 9.07 15.67 4.90
C GLU A 221 10.44 16.29 4.56
N ARG A 222 10.85 17.35 5.26
CA ARG A 222 12.14 17.99 5.06
C ARG A 222 13.32 17.08 5.41
N THR A 223 13.23 16.34 6.51
CA THR A 223 14.25 15.36 6.90
C THR A 223 14.38 14.28 5.82
N VAL A 224 13.29 13.98 5.16
CA VAL A 224 13.18 13.05 4.05
C VAL A 224 13.80 13.64 2.76
N ALA A 225 13.36 14.81 2.33
CA ALA A 225 13.78 15.42 1.06
C ALA A 225 15.28 15.74 1.03
N SER A 226 15.88 16.19 2.13
CA SER A 226 17.32 16.49 2.21
C SER A 226 18.20 15.25 2.10
N THR A 227 17.66 14.09 2.39
CA THR A 227 18.37 12.80 2.42
C THR A 227 18.28 12.05 1.08
N PHE A 228 17.36 12.46 0.17
CA PHE A 228 17.02 11.71 -1.04
C PHE A 228 17.92 11.94 -2.26
N SER A 229 18.55 13.10 -2.36
CA SER A 229 19.21 13.54 -3.59
C SER A 229 20.34 12.64 -4.12
N PRO A 230 21.17 11.93 -3.31
CA PRO A 230 22.35 11.24 -3.84
C PRO A 230 22.15 9.76 -4.20
N VAL A 231 21.10 9.08 -3.75
CA VAL A 231 21.14 7.60 -3.64
C VAL A 231 20.18 6.85 -4.58
N LEU A 232 19.27 7.51 -5.24
CA LEU A 232 18.43 6.90 -6.30
C LEU A 232 19.18 6.84 -7.64
N GLY A 233 20.46 6.44 -7.61
CA GLY A 233 21.31 6.30 -8.77
C GLY A 233 20.93 5.10 -9.64
N ALA A 234 20.03 5.25 -10.52
CA ALA A 234 19.80 4.72 -11.87
C ALA A 234 18.40 5.16 -12.30
N PRO A 235 18.20 5.65 -13.51
CA PRO A 235 16.87 6.02 -13.97
C PRO A 235 16.02 4.74 -14.07
N VAL A 236 15.07 4.59 -13.16
CA VAL A 236 13.89 3.77 -13.46
C VAL A 236 13.08 4.65 -14.41
N THR A 237 12.84 4.18 -15.62
CA THR A 237 11.94 4.86 -16.57
C THR A 237 10.61 5.05 -15.83
N PRO A 238 10.13 6.29 -15.63
CA PRO A 238 8.82 6.48 -15.03
C PRO A 238 7.79 5.74 -15.87
N PRO A 239 6.81 5.05 -15.29
CA PRO A 239 5.65 4.63 -16.06
C PRO A 239 5.04 5.88 -16.68
N ALA A 240 4.59 5.75 -17.94
CA ALA A 240 3.96 6.85 -18.67
C ALA A 240 2.90 7.51 -17.77
N ALA A 241 2.97 8.84 -17.67
CA ALA A 241 2.15 9.64 -16.77
C ALA A 241 0.73 9.86 -17.32
N ASP A 242 0.12 8.86 -17.92
CA ASP A 242 -1.15 8.97 -18.60
C ASP A 242 -2.09 7.85 -18.18
N ASP A 243 -2.62 7.96 -16.97
CA ASP A 243 -4.01 7.58 -16.76
C ASP A 243 -4.53 8.28 -15.48
N PRO A 244 -5.48 9.23 -15.60
CA PRO A 244 -6.16 9.74 -14.43
C PRO A 244 -7.06 8.61 -13.91
N SER A 245 -6.55 7.83 -12.97
CA SER A 245 -7.41 6.95 -12.17
C SER A 245 -8.57 7.77 -11.63
N PRO A 246 -9.83 7.35 -11.83
CA PRO A 246 -10.97 8.06 -11.29
C PRO A 246 -10.76 8.26 -9.79
N ALA A 247 -11.03 9.47 -9.32
CA ALA A 247 -10.93 9.84 -7.92
C ALA A 247 -11.66 8.80 -7.07
N GLY A 248 -10.90 7.98 -6.32
CA GLY A 248 -11.46 6.90 -5.50
C GLY A 248 -10.73 5.57 -5.57
N SER A 249 -9.97 5.28 -6.62
CA SER A 249 -9.07 4.13 -6.59
C SER A 249 -7.68 4.63 -6.16
N ALA A 250 -7.34 4.48 -4.89
CA ALA A 250 -6.01 4.79 -4.37
C ALA A 250 -4.91 3.84 -4.91
N GLY A 251 -5.27 2.91 -5.78
CA GLY A 251 -4.36 2.04 -6.51
C GLY A 251 -4.23 2.54 -7.95
N GLY A 252 -3.32 3.48 -8.22
CA GLY A 252 -2.86 3.72 -9.60
C GLY A 252 -2.29 2.43 -10.18
N HIS A 253 -2.15 2.35 -11.52
CA HIS A 253 -1.48 1.24 -12.22
C HIS A 253 0.02 1.20 -11.86
N SER A 254 0.31 1.09 -10.56
CA SER A 254 1.67 0.91 -10.07
C SER A 254 2.08 -0.53 -10.37
N ASN A 255 3.21 -0.69 -11.04
CA ASN A 255 3.79 -2.00 -11.28
C ASN A 255 4.04 -2.70 -9.93
N LEU A 256 3.21 -3.68 -9.58
CA LEU A 256 3.30 -4.40 -8.31
C LEU A 256 4.68 -5.05 -8.14
N GLN A 257 5.28 -5.55 -9.22
CA GLN A 257 6.63 -6.11 -9.19
C GLN A 257 7.66 -5.09 -8.69
N GLN A 258 7.61 -3.85 -9.17
CA GLN A 258 8.54 -2.79 -8.70
C GLN A 258 8.34 -2.47 -7.21
N GLN A 259 7.10 -2.48 -6.73
CA GLN A 259 6.82 -2.31 -5.30
C GLN A 259 7.45 -3.45 -4.49
N PHE A 260 7.28 -4.69 -4.92
CA PHE A 260 7.86 -5.87 -4.27
C PHE A 260 9.39 -5.86 -4.33
N ASP A 261 9.99 -5.47 -5.45
CA ASP A 261 11.45 -5.35 -5.60
C ASP A 261 12.02 -4.31 -4.61
N LEU A 262 11.32 -3.19 -4.41
CA LEU A 262 11.71 -2.18 -3.43
C LEU A 262 11.59 -2.72 -2.00
N VAL A 263 10.48 -3.39 -1.67
CA VAL A 263 10.33 -4.07 -0.37
C VAL A 263 11.44 -5.10 -0.15
N ALA A 264 11.74 -5.93 -1.14
CA ALA A 264 12.80 -6.92 -1.05
C ALA A 264 14.19 -6.29 -0.80
N ARG A 265 14.46 -5.15 -1.43
CA ARG A 265 15.68 -4.35 -1.16
C ARG A 265 15.71 -3.84 0.28
N CYS A 266 14.59 -3.29 0.78
CA CYS A 266 14.48 -2.84 2.17
C CYS A 266 14.75 -3.99 3.16
N VAL A 267 14.13 -5.14 2.94
CA VAL A 267 14.29 -6.33 3.79
C VAL A 267 15.74 -6.85 3.76
N LYS A 268 16.35 -6.92 2.58
CA LYS A 268 17.76 -7.35 2.43
C LYS A 268 18.73 -6.39 3.09
N ALA A 269 18.42 -5.10 3.09
CA ALA A 269 19.23 -4.08 3.75
C ALA A 269 19.03 -4.03 5.27
N GLY A 270 18.12 -4.81 5.83
CA GLY A 270 17.87 -4.85 7.28
C GLY A 270 17.17 -3.61 7.83
N VAL A 271 16.40 -2.90 7.00
CA VAL A 271 15.64 -1.72 7.44
C VAL A 271 14.71 -2.09 8.60
N PRO A 272 14.58 -1.24 9.66
CA PRO A 272 13.78 -1.54 10.86
C PRO A 272 12.26 -1.43 10.61
N THR A 273 11.80 -1.90 9.47
CA THR A 273 10.40 -1.91 9.07
C THR A 273 9.83 -3.32 9.22
N THR A 274 8.75 -3.44 9.97
CA THR A 274 8.06 -4.72 10.20
C THR A 274 6.79 -4.89 9.38
N VAL A 275 6.21 -3.79 8.88
CA VAL A 275 5.02 -3.83 8.03
C VAL A 275 5.28 -3.01 6.77
N TYR A 276 5.03 -3.61 5.62
CA TYR A 276 4.98 -2.92 4.33
C TYR A 276 3.57 -3.00 3.78
N THR A 277 3.10 -1.92 3.15
CA THR A 277 1.85 -1.91 2.39
C THR A 277 2.14 -1.61 0.94
N VAL A 278 1.57 -2.40 0.06
CA VAL A 278 1.63 -2.28 -1.39
C VAL A 278 0.23 -2.42 -1.96
N SER A 279 0.02 -2.01 -3.20
CA SER A 279 -1.31 -2.04 -3.80
C SER A 279 -1.29 -2.48 -5.26
N LEU A 280 -2.37 -3.12 -5.66
CA LEU A 280 -2.68 -3.47 -7.04
C LEU A 280 -4.11 -3.04 -7.33
N GLY A 281 -4.30 -2.15 -8.30
CA GLY A 281 -5.61 -1.71 -8.77
C GLY A 281 -6.08 -2.47 -10.00
N GLY A 282 -7.22 -2.04 -10.54
CA GLY A 282 -7.75 -2.58 -11.80
C GLY A 282 -8.74 -3.75 -11.66
N PHE A 283 -9.24 -4.01 -10.44
CA PHE A 283 -10.27 -5.04 -10.22
C PHE A 283 -11.71 -4.51 -10.37
N ASP A 284 -11.92 -3.22 -10.58
CA ASP A 284 -13.23 -2.64 -10.88
C ASP A 284 -13.57 -2.83 -12.38
N THR A 285 -13.86 -4.06 -12.72
CA THR A 285 -14.05 -4.50 -14.11
C THR A 285 -15.52 -4.37 -14.51
N HIS A 286 -15.83 -3.36 -15.31
CA HIS A 286 -17.18 -3.17 -15.87
C HIS A 286 -17.41 -3.90 -17.19
N ALA A 287 -16.35 -4.47 -17.79
CA ALA A 287 -16.38 -5.28 -19.01
C ALA A 287 -15.15 -6.20 -19.02
N ASP A 288 -15.25 -7.33 -19.72
CA ASP A 288 -14.18 -8.34 -19.83
C ASP A 288 -13.57 -8.72 -18.47
N GLU A 289 -14.44 -8.99 -17.51
CA GLU A 289 -14.03 -9.30 -16.12
C GLU A 289 -13.03 -10.45 -16.07
N LYS A 290 -13.32 -11.57 -16.77
CA LYS A 290 -12.49 -12.79 -16.70
C LYS A 290 -11.06 -12.54 -17.16
N GLY A 291 -10.88 -11.92 -18.33
CA GLY A 291 -9.53 -11.63 -18.87
C GLY A 291 -8.77 -10.61 -18.05
N THR A 292 -9.45 -9.56 -17.58
CA THR A 292 -8.85 -8.54 -16.71
C THR A 292 -8.48 -9.13 -15.36
N GLN A 293 -9.35 -9.91 -14.73
CA GLN A 293 -9.07 -10.61 -13.47
C GLN A 293 -7.85 -11.53 -13.59
N GLU A 294 -7.77 -12.35 -14.62
CA GLU A 294 -6.60 -13.21 -14.89
C GLU A 294 -5.32 -12.40 -15.02
N THR A 295 -5.36 -11.27 -15.72
CA THR A 295 -4.19 -10.38 -15.88
C THR A 295 -3.74 -9.82 -14.54
N GLN A 296 -4.65 -9.34 -13.70
CA GLN A 296 -4.33 -8.80 -12.38
C GLN A 296 -3.82 -9.89 -11.42
N LEU A 297 -4.44 -11.06 -11.44
CA LEU A 297 -3.98 -12.20 -10.62
C LEU A 297 -2.62 -12.73 -11.08
N ALA A 298 -2.31 -12.71 -12.38
CA ALA A 298 -0.97 -13.04 -12.88
C ALA A 298 0.09 -12.04 -12.39
N ALA A 299 -0.24 -10.74 -12.33
CA ALA A 299 0.65 -9.74 -11.77
C ALA A 299 0.90 -9.95 -10.27
N LEU A 300 -0.15 -10.28 -9.51
CA LEU A 300 -0.05 -10.64 -8.09
C LEU A 300 0.81 -11.89 -7.90
N ASP A 301 0.55 -12.94 -8.69
CA ASP A 301 1.27 -14.21 -8.63
C ASP A 301 2.75 -14.02 -8.88
N THR A 302 3.11 -13.33 -9.96
CA THR A 302 4.50 -13.05 -10.34
C THR A 302 5.25 -12.32 -9.22
N ALA A 303 4.64 -11.28 -8.65
CA ALA A 303 5.26 -10.48 -7.62
C ALA A 303 5.42 -11.25 -6.30
N ALA A 304 4.36 -11.94 -5.84
CA ALA A 304 4.34 -12.59 -4.54
C ALA A 304 5.09 -13.93 -4.49
N SER A 305 5.21 -14.63 -5.62
CA SER A 305 5.92 -15.92 -5.72
C SER A 305 7.37 -15.80 -6.22
N SER A 306 7.86 -14.58 -6.46
CA SER A 306 9.21 -14.35 -6.98
C SER A 306 10.29 -15.02 -6.13
N PRO A 307 11.25 -15.74 -6.73
CA PRO A 307 12.36 -16.38 -6.02
C PRO A 307 13.34 -15.38 -5.40
N THR A 308 13.30 -14.12 -5.82
CA THR A 308 14.13 -13.05 -5.25
C THR A 308 13.65 -12.62 -3.85
N TRP A 309 12.46 -13.06 -3.47
CA TRP A 309 11.83 -12.74 -2.22
C TRP A 309 12.55 -13.40 -1.03
N PRO A 310 12.90 -12.68 0.05
CA PRO A 310 13.56 -13.26 1.22
C PRO A 310 12.56 -14.14 2.01
N ALA A 311 12.46 -15.39 1.60
CA ALA A 311 11.41 -16.34 2.02
C ALA A 311 11.36 -16.68 3.51
N THR A 312 12.41 -16.39 4.28
CA THR A 312 12.56 -16.97 5.63
C THR A 312 11.94 -16.17 6.76
N ARG A 313 11.50 -14.90 6.51
CA ARG A 313 11.01 -14.00 7.56
C ARG A 313 9.79 -13.17 7.16
N THR A 314 9.33 -13.30 5.93
CA THR A 314 8.30 -12.41 5.38
C THR A 314 7.02 -13.19 5.12
N ALA A 315 5.91 -12.70 5.65
CA ALA A 315 4.57 -13.13 5.29
C ALA A 315 3.95 -12.08 4.35
N VAL A 316 3.32 -12.54 3.28
CA VAL A 316 2.53 -11.72 2.36
C VAL A 316 1.06 -12.03 2.58
N ALA A 317 0.26 -11.03 2.85
CA ALA A 317 -1.20 -11.15 2.96
C ALA A 317 -1.86 -10.23 1.92
N TRP A 318 -2.93 -10.71 1.30
CA TRP A 318 -3.73 -9.89 0.36
C TRP A 318 -5.22 -10.08 0.61
N TRP A 319 -6.02 -9.09 0.20
CA TRP A 319 -7.47 -9.11 0.19
C TRP A 319 -8.05 -8.22 -0.91
#